data_0ad37ee58c872a138594f7cbcd379d2b
#
_entry.id   0ad37ee58c872a138594f7cbcd379d2b
#
_cell.length_a   1.000
_cell.length_b   1.000
_cell.length_c   1.000
_cell.angle_alpha   90.00
_cell.angle_beta   90.00
_cell.angle_gamma   90.00
#
_symmetry.space_group_name_H-M   'P 1'
#
loop_
_entity.id
_entity.type
_entity.pdbx_description
1 polymer ?
#
loop_
_entity_poly.entity_id
_entity_poly.type
_entity_poly.pdbx_seq_one_letter_code
_entity_poly.pdbx_strand_id
1 'polypeptide(L)'
;MSGLIYKEVCMFKSQFKNWIYAILILGVYGIVFKTLSMLFMLVALVGVMSCITTFTYDRQYRCDEYVAAMPVSRKKIVVSKYIFLLLVDLMMTVVTIILVVAVAPFLKENILSALGAVMGVLAVTILIQILVLPLLYAWGPEKARFAFLIIGILPYMLVMLNKDRLPDITPQTVLHILQASPFILAVAAGISLLVSIGLYKKKDL
;
A
#
# COMPACT_ATOMS: atom_id res chain seq x y z
N MET A 1 6.10 -18.99 11.21
CA MET A 1 5.52 -17.86 10.49
C MET A 1 4.60 -17.00 11.36
N SER A 2 3.74 -17.60 12.21
CA SER A 2 2.84 -16.87 13.11
C SER A 2 3.55 -15.83 13.99
N GLY A 3 4.69 -16.15 14.59
CA GLY A 3 5.45 -15.21 15.43
C GLY A 3 6.00 -13.99 14.67
N LEU A 4 6.41 -14.15 13.40
CA LEU A 4 6.86 -13.02 12.58
C LEU A 4 5.71 -12.07 12.25
N ILE A 5 4.55 -12.61 11.88
CA ILE A 5 3.35 -11.81 11.62
C ILE A 5 2.88 -11.14 12.90
N TYR A 6 2.90 -11.86 14.04
CA TYR A 6 2.53 -11.30 15.35
C TYR A 6 3.42 -10.10 15.73
N LYS A 7 4.72 -10.17 15.47
CA LYS A 7 5.65 -9.04 15.64
C LYS A 7 5.20 -7.81 14.85
N GLU A 8 4.89 -7.99 13.55
CA GLU A 8 4.43 -6.89 12.69
C GLU A 8 3.09 -6.31 13.17
N VAL A 9 2.17 -7.15 13.61
CA VAL A 9 0.88 -6.73 14.16
C VAL A 9 1.08 -5.93 15.46
N CYS A 10 1.99 -6.34 16.34
CA CYS A 10 2.30 -5.59 17.57
C CYS A 10 2.88 -4.19 17.26
N MET A 11 3.75 -4.07 16.26
CA MET A 11 4.28 -2.80 15.79
C MET A 11 3.18 -1.91 15.21
N PHE A 12 2.30 -2.48 14.40
CA PHE A 12 1.16 -1.78 13.82
C PHE A 12 0.18 -1.30 14.91
N LYS A 13 -0.05 -2.10 15.95
CA LYS A 13 -0.90 -1.74 17.08
C LYS A 13 -0.42 -0.48 17.80
N SER A 14 0.89 -0.28 17.88
CA SER A 14 1.47 0.95 18.46
C SER A 14 1.09 2.22 17.69
N GLN A 15 0.81 2.10 16.39
CA GLN A 15 0.39 3.22 15.54
C GLN A 15 -1.12 3.33 15.35
N PHE A 16 -1.89 2.41 15.90
CA PHE A 16 -3.33 2.34 15.69
C PHE A 16 -4.05 3.64 16.04
N LYS A 17 -3.59 4.35 17.08
CA LYS A 17 -4.12 5.68 17.43
C LYS A 17 -3.96 6.69 16.29
N ASN A 18 -2.80 6.72 15.64
CA ASN A 18 -2.52 7.65 14.55
C ASN A 18 -3.41 7.34 13.33
N TRP A 19 -3.66 6.06 13.05
CA TRP A 19 -4.57 5.64 11.99
C TRP A 19 -6.02 6.01 12.26
N ILE A 20 -6.48 5.89 13.52
CA ILE A 20 -7.82 6.34 13.92
C ILE A 20 -7.97 7.84 13.67
N TYR A 21 -6.98 8.66 14.04
CA TYR A 21 -7.02 10.10 13.76
C TYR A 21 -7.06 10.39 12.25
N ALA A 22 -6.28 9.67 11.44
CA ALA A 22 -6.32 9.82 9.98
C ALA A 22 -7.71 9.48 9.41
N ILE A 23 -8.33 8.38 9.86
CA ILE A 23 -9.68 7.96 9.47
C ILE A 23 -10.71 9.03 9.86
N LEU A 24 -10.64 9.55 11.09
CA LEU A 24 -11.56 10.58 11.56
C LEU A 24 -11.42 11.89 10.75
N ILE A 25 -10.18 12.36 10.55
CA ILE A 25 -9.92 13.61 9.82
C ILE A 25 -10.40 13.50 8.36
N LEU A 26 -10.00 12.43 7.66
CA LEU A 26 -10.40 12.24 6.27
C LEU A 26 -11.88 11.92 6.12
N GLY A 27 -12.48 11.22 7.09
CA GLY A 27 -13.91 10.96 7.13
C GLY A 27 -14.72 12.25 7.28
N VAL A 28 -14.38 13.10 8.27
CA VAL A 28 -15.01 14.41 8.47
C VAL A 28 -14.82 15.31 7.25
N TYR A 29 -13.61 15.34 6.70
CA TYR A 29 -13.29 16.11 5.48
C TYR A 29 -14.17 15.67 4.30
N GLY A 30 -14.30 14.37 4.06
CA GLY A 30 -15.14 13.82 3.00
C GLY A 30 -16.61 14.23 3.12
N ILE A 31 -17.15 14.27 4.35
CA ILE A 31 -18.54 14.71 4.61
C ILE A 31 -18.69 16.22 4.40
N VAL A 32 -17.76 17.04 4.92
CA VAL A 32 -17.81 18.50 4.84
C VAL A 32 -17.71 18.98 3.39
N PHE A 33 -16.79 18.43 2.63
CA PHE A 33 -16.55 18.82 1.22
C PHE A 33 -17.41 18.03 0.24
N LYS A 34 -18.27 17.13 0.71
CA LYS A 34 -19.16 16.29 -0.11
C LYS A 34 -18.41 15.54 -1.22
N THR A 35 -17.23 15.02 -0.92
CA THR A 35 -16.40 14.28 -1.87
C THR A 35 -16.01 12.92 -1.32
N LEU A 36 -16.32 11.83 -2.02
CA LEU A 36 -15.89 10.47 -1.65
C LEU A 36 -14.39 10.24 -1.93
N SER A 37 -13.77 11.04 -2.79
CA SER A 37 -12.37 10.89 -3.20
C SER A 37 -11.40 10.88 -2.02
N MET A 38 -11.71 11.63 -0.96
CA MET A 38 -10.88 11.68 0.26
C MET A 38 -10.92 10.36 1.05
N LEU A 39 -12.05 9.64 1.02
CA LEU A 39 -12.16 8.34 1.65
C LEU A 39 -11.32 7.29 0.90
N PHE A 40 -11.25 7.37 -0.42
CA PHE A 40 -10.42 6.46 -1.21
C PHE A 40 -8.92 6.65 -0.90
N MET A 41 -8.51 7.88 -0.59
CA MET A 41 -7.13 8.20 -0.22
C MET A 41 -6.67 7.50 1.07
N LEU A 42 -7.62 7.07 1.95
CA LEU A 42 -7.29 6.31 3.16
C LEU A 42 -6.54 5.02 2.84
N VAL A 43 -7.00 4.25 1.86
CA VAL A 43 -6.36 2.97 1.48
C VAL A 43 -4.93 3.22 1.04
N ALA A 44 -4.72 4.20 0.13
CA ALA A 44 -3.40 4.50 -0.39
C ALA A 44 -2.45 5.02 0.69
N LEU A 45 -2.92 5.95 1.53
CA LEU A 45 -2.10 6.58 2.55
C LEU A 45 -1.68 5.57 3.61
N VAL A 46 -2.62 4.78 4.14
CA VAL A 46 -2.31 3.79 5.18
C VAL A 46 -1.45 2.67 4.61
N GLY A 47 -1.77 2.15 3.43
CA GLY A 47 -1.03 1.06 2.79
C GLY A 47 0.44 1.43 2.57
N VAL A 48 0.69 2.57 1.93
CA VAL A 48 2.05 3.03 1.63
C VAL A 48 2.82 3.42 2.90
N MET A 49 2.18 4.15 3.82
CA MET A 49 2.82 4.53 5.08
C MET A 49 3.15 3.31 5.93
N SER A 50 2.28 2.29 5.97
CA SER A 50 2.55 1.03 6.68
C SER A 50 3.79 0.33 6.14
N CYS A 51 3.99 0.36 4.82
CA CYS A 51 5.17 -0.22 4.19
C CYS A 51 6.47 0.43 4.71
N ILE A 52 6.54 1.77 4.69
CA ILE A 52 7.72 2.51 5.13
C ILE A 52 7.93 2.39 6.63
N THR A 53 6.87 2.49 7.41
CA THR A 53 6.96 2.50 8.88
C THR A 53 7.40 1.16 9.44
N THR A 54 6.94 0.04 8.88
CA THR A 54 7.38 -1.30 9.27
C THR A 54 8.90 -1.45 9.16
N PHE A 55 9.51 -0.99 8.07
CA PHE A 55 10.96 -1.02 7.90
C PHE A 55 11.70 0.00 8.78
N THR A 56 11.09 1.16 9.02
CA THR A 56 11.66 2.17 9.94
C THR A 56 11.75 1.62 11.36
N TYR A 57 10.69 0.95 11.83
CA TYR A 57 10.69 0.34 13.16
C TYR A 57 11.67 -0.83 13.27
N ASP A 58 11.73 -1.70 12.26
CA ASP A 58 12.71 -2.79 12.26
C ASP A 58 14.14 -2.26 12.42
N ARG A 59 14.45 -1.15 11.77
CA ARG A 59 15.77 -0.51 11.90
C ARG A 59 15.96 0.16 13.25
N GLN A 60 14.94 0.86 13.74
CA GLN A 60 15.02 1.60 15.02
C GLN A 60 15.22 0.66 16.21
N TYR A 61 14.52 -0.47 16.20
CA TYR A 61 14.58 -1.47 17.27
C TYR A 61 15.58 -2.60 17.00
N ARG A 62 16.41 -2.50 15.96
CA ARG A 62 17.37 -3.53 15.54
C ARG A 62 16.75 -4.91 15.41
N CYS A 63 15.47 -4.97 15.00
CA CYS A 63 14.75 -6.22 14.87
C CYS A 63 15.37 -7.15 13.83
N ASP A 64 16.04 -6.61 12.80
CA ASP A 64 16.75 -7.39 11.78
C ASP A 64 17.84 -8.28 12.40
N GLU A 65 18.60 -7.76 13.38
CA GLU A 65 19.66 -8.49 14.09
C GLU A 65 19.07 -9.65 14.92
N TYR A 66 17.97 -9.38 15.66
CA TYR A 66 17.29 -10.41 16.45
C TYR A 66 16.69 -11.52 15.57
N VAL A 67 16.07 -11.15 14.47
CA VAL A 67 15.45 -12.12 13.55
C VAL A 67 16.52 -12.92 12.81
N ALA A 68 17.69 -12.32 12.52
CA ALA A 68 18.82 -13.02 11.94
C ALA A 68 19.42 -14.09 12.87
N ALA A 69 19.39 -13.85 14.20
CA ALA A 69 19.82 -14.82 15.21
C ALA A 69 18.83 -15.99 15.43
N MET A 70 17.59 -15.87 14.94
CA MET A 70 16.60 -16.93 15.07
C MET A 70 16.80 -18.01 13.98
N PRO A 71 16.47 -19.29 14.27
CA PRO A 71 16.54 -20.38 13.29
C PRO A 71 15.41 -20.28 12.24
N VAL A 72 15.26 -19.12 11.59
CA VAL A 72 14.22 -18.86 10.59
C VAL A 72 14.88 -18.56 9.23
N SER A 73 14.37 -19.17 8.18
CA SER A 73 14.91 -18.92 6.83
C SER A 73 14.65 -17.49 6.39
N ARG A 74 15.64 -16.84 5.78
CA ARG A 74 15.55 -15.47 5.23
C ARG A 74 14.37 -15.28 4.28
N LYS A 75 13.99 -16.32 3.54
CA LYS A 75 12.78 -16.33 2.69
C LYS A 75 11.49 -16.11 3.50
N LYS A 76 11.35 -16.79 4.65
CA LYS A 76 10.15 -16.68 5.50
C LYS A 76 10.00 -15.28 6.09
N ILE A 77 11.10 -14.59 6.36
CA ILE A 77 11.09 -13.22 6.87
C ILE A 77 10.54 -12.25 5.81
N VAL A 78 11.02 -12.34 4.57
CA VAL A 78 10.53 -11.51 3.48
C VAL A 78 9.06 -11.78 3.19
N VAL A 79 8.68 -13.05 3.06
CA VAL A 79 7.29 -13.46 2.77
C VAL A 79 6.33 -12.99 3.86
N SER A 80 6.72 -13.05 5.15
CA SER A 80 5.85 -12.59 6.23
C SER A 80 5.54 -11.10 6.15
N LYS A 81 6.47 -10.26 5.68
CA LYS A 81 6.23 -8.83 5.47
C LYS A 81 5.26 -8.57 4.32
N TYR A 82 5.39 -9.27 3.20
CA TYR A 82 4.46 -9.16 2.08
C TYR A 82 3.04 -9.54 2.50
N ILE A 83 2.90 -10.67 3.22
CA ILE A 83 1.60 -11.11 3.73
C ILE A 83 1.01 -10.09 4.71
N PHE A 84 1.84 -9.55 5.62
CA PHE A 84 1.39 -8.55 6.58
C PHE A 84 0.86 -7.29 5.89
N LEU A 85 1.60 -6.73 4.93
CA LEU A 85 1.18 -5.54 4.19
C LEU A 85 -0.12 -5.78 3.42
N LEU A 86 -0.24 -6.92 2.76
CA LEU A 86 -1.48 -7.30 2.07
C LEU A 86 -2.67 -7.41 3.02
N LEU A 87 -2.47 -7.94 4.23
CA LEU A 87 -3.52 -7.99 5.26
C LEU A 87 -3.92 -6.58 5.72
N VAL A 88 -2.97 -5.66 5.88
CA VAL A 88 -3.25 -4.25 6.23
C VAL A 88 -4.05 -3.58 5.12
N ASP A 89 -3.68 -3.76 3.86
CA ASP A 89 -4.40 -3.19 2.72
C ASP A 89 -5.83 -3.71 2.62
N LEU A 90 -6.03 -5.02 2.79
CA LEU A 90 -7.36 -5.63 2.79
C LEU A 90 -8.21 -5.10 3.96
N MET A 91 -7.62 -5.00 5.15
CA MET A 91 -8.32 -4.47 6.32
C MET A 91 -8.76 -3.01 6.07
N MET A 92 -7.87 -2.16 5.55
CA MET A 92 -8.19 -0.77 5.26
C MET A 92 -9.19 -0.63 4.12
N THR A 93 -9.15 -1.49 3.13
CA THR A 93 -10.15 -1.54 2.05
C THR A 93 -11.53 -1.86 2.60
N VAL A 94 -11.65 -2.84 3.50
CA VAL A 94 -12.94 -3.16 4.15
C VAL A 94 -13.46 -1.97 4.96
N VAL A 95 -12.60 -1.30 5.74
CA VAL A 95 -12.98 -0.10 6.50
C VAL A 95 -13.47 1.01 5.55
N THR A 96 -12.76 1.25 4.45
CA THR A 96 -13.13 2.26 3.45
C THR A 96 -14.45 1.92 2.76
N ILE A 97 -14.70 0.65 2.42
CA ILE A 97 -15.97 0.20 1.85
C ILE A 97 -17.13 0.48 2.81
N ILE A 98 -16.97 0.17 4.10
CA ILE A 98 -17.99 0.44 5.11
C ILE A 98 -18.28 1.95 5.18
N LEU A 99 -17.25 2.80 5.20
CA LEU A 99 -17.40 4.25 5.21
C LEU A 99 -18.08 4.77 3.94
N VAL A 100 -17.70 4.25 2.77
CA VAL A 100 -18.31 4.63 1.49
C VAL A 100 -19.79 4.25 1.46
N VAL A 101 -20.15 3.04 1.86
CA VAL A 101 -21.56 2.60 1.90
C VAL A 101 -22.38 3.45 2.89
N ALA A 102 -21.78 3.88 4.00
CA ALA A 102 -22.44 4.75 4.96
C ALA A 102 -22.64 6.19 4.46
N VAL A 103 -21.67 6.74 3.72
CA VAL A 103 -21.63 8.16 3.32
C VAL A 103 -22.23 8.39 1.93
N ALA A 104 -22.11 7.46 0.98
CA ALA A 104 -22.59 7.61 -0.40
C ALA A 104 -24.07 7.99 -0.53
N PRO A 105 -25.02 7.44 0.27
CA PRO A 105 -26.43 7.83 0.21
C PRO A 105 -26.66 9.31 0.52
N PHE A 106 -25.88 9.88 1.44
CA PHE A 106 -25.99 11.30 1.80
C PHE A 106 -25.46 12.23 0.69
N LEU A 107 -24.52 11.74 -0.11
CA LEU A 107 -23.94 12.50 -1.23
C LEU A 107 -24.66 12.26 -2.56
N LYS A 108 -25.64 11.36 -2.60
CA LYS A 108 -26.36 10.94 -3.83
C LYS A 108 -25.42 10.41 -4.92
N GLU A 109 -24.27 9.86 -4.55
CA GLU A 109 -23.34 9.24 -5.47
C GLU A 109 -23.69 7.77 -5.72
N ASN A 110 -23.33 7.26 -6.90
CA ASN A 110 -23.55 5.88 -7.25
C ASN A 110 -22.58 4.97 -6.48
N ILE A 111 -23.12 4.11 -5.62
CA ILE A 111 -22.36 3.18 -4.78
C ILE A 111 -21.47 2.26 -5.64
N LEU A 112 -21.95 1.82 -6.80
CA LEU A 112 -21.22 0.88 -7.64
C LEU A 112 -19.96 1.53 -8.23
N SER A 113 -20.03 2.78 -8.68
CA SER A 113 -18.87 3.53 -9.17
C SER A 113 -17.88 3.82 -8.06
N ALA A 114 -18.35 4.13 -6.85
CA ALA A 114 -17.52 4.35 -5.68
C ALA A 114 -16.75 3.09 -5.25
N LEU A 115 -17.40 1.93 -5.26
CA LEU A 115 -16.76 0.64 -4.99
C LEU A 115 -15.69 0.32 -6.03
N GLY A 116 -15.98 0.58 -7.32
CA GLY A 116 -14.98 0.43 -8.38
C GLY A 116 -13.75 1.31 -8.15
N ALA A 117 -13.93 2.55 -7.70
CA ALA A 117 -12.85 3.47 -7.37
C ALA A 117 -12.00 2.95 -6.19
N VAL A 118 -12.61 2.42 -5.13
CA VAL A 118 -11.89 1.82 -3.99
C VAL A 118 -11.00 0.66 -4.45
N MET A 119 -11.53 -0.23 -5.29
CA MET A 119 -10.75 -1.35 -5.84
C MET A 119 -9.61 -0.87 -6.75
N GLY A 120 -9.84 0.19 -7.54
CA GLY A 120 -8.80 0.81 -8.36
C GLY A 120 -7.66 1.38 -7.49
N VAL A 121 -7.99 2.09 -6.42
CA VAL A 121 -6.99 2.64 -5.49
C VAL A 121 -6.23 1.51 -4.77
N LEU A 122 -6.90 0.44 -4.36
CA LEU A 122 -6.24 -0.74 -3.79
C LEU A 122 -5.21 -1.33 -4.77
N ALA A 123 -5.58 -1.51 -6.04
CA ALA A 123 -4.67 -2.04 -7.06
C ALA A 123 -3.43 -1.16 -7.23
N VAL A 124 -3.61 0.16 -7.30
CA VAL A 124 -2.50 1.14 -7.39
C VAL A 124 -1.62 1.09 -6.13
N THR A 125 -2.22 0.99 -4.94
CA THR A 125 -1.48 0.90 -3.67
C THR A 125 -0.59 -0.35 -3.64
N ILE A 126 -1.14 -1.51 -4.00
CA ILE A 126 -0.37 -2.76 -4.08
C ILE A 126 0.75 -2.65 -5.11
N LEU A 127 0.51 -2.01 -6.26
CA LEU A 127 1.53 -1.80 -7.29
C LEU A 127 2.68 -0.93 -6.76
N ILE A 128 2.38 0.16 -6.06
CA ILE A 128 3.39 1.02 -5.43
C ILE A 128 4.20 0.21 -4.41
N GLN A 129 3.55 -0.59 -3.57
CA GLN A 129 4.23 -1.41 -2.57
C GLN A 129 5.16 -2.44 -3.22
N ILE A 130 4.72 -3.09 -4.30
CA ILE A 130 5.53 -4.04 -5.08
C ILE A 130 6.83 -3.39 -5.58
N LEU A 131 6.78 -2.12 -5.99
CA LEU A 131 7.95 -1.38 -6.45
C LEU A 131 8.83 -0.89 -5.28
N VAL A 132 8.21 -0.43 -4.20
CA VAL A 132 8.92 0.17 -3.06
C VAL A 132 9.58 -0.89 -2.17
N LEU A 133 8.99 -2.08 -2.00
CA LEU A 133 9.52 -3.13 -1.14
C LEU A 133 10.96 -3.56 -1.47
N PRO A 134 11.32 -3.89 -2.73
CA PRO A 134 12.70 -4.23 -3.05
C PRO A 134 13.67 -3.07 -2.80
N LEU A 135 13.23 -1.81 -2.99
CA LEU A 135 14.04 -0.63 -2.70
C LEU A 135 14.28 -0.46 -1.19
N LEU A 136 13.27 -0.74 -0.37
CA LEU A 136 13.41 -0.76 1.10
C LEU A 136 14.43 -1.81 1.57
N TYR A 137 14.45 -2.98 0.94
CA TYR A 137 15.44 -4.01 1.24
C TYR A 137 16.86 -3.63 0.76
N ALA A 138 16.97 -2.95 -0.39
CA ALA A 138 18.25 -2.55 -0.98
C ALA A 138 18.89 -1.37 -0.25
N TRP A 139 18.13 -0.30 -0.05
CA TRP A 139 18.64 1.01 0.39
C TRP A 139 18.26 1.38 1.82
N GLY A 140 17.35 0.62 2.42
CA GLY A 140 16.79 0.93 3.73
C GLY A 140 15.74 2.06 3.71
N PRO A 141 15.05 2.31 4.85
CA PRO A 141 13.87 3.18 4.89
C PRO A 141 14.18 4.66 4.60
N GLU A 142 15.37 5.16 4.95
CA GLU A 142 15.72 6.57 4.77
C GLU A 142 15.83 6.95 3.29
N LYS A 143 16.61 6.17 2.53
CA LYS A 143 16.79 6.42 1.09
C LYS A 143 15.55 6.03 0.27
N ALA A 144 14.84 5.00 0.69
CA ALA A 144 13.62 4.57 0.02
C ALA A 144 12.48 5.60 0.09
N ARG A 145 12.45 6.48 1.11
CA ARG A 145 11.50 7.61 1.16
C ARG A 145 11.65 8.55 -0.04
N PHE A 146 12.88 8.85 -0.45
CA PHE A 146 13.13 9.67 -1.65
C PHE A 146 12.72 8.93 -2.92
N ALA A 147 13.03 7.63 -3.03
CA ALA A 147 12.59 6.82 -4.15
C ALA A 147 11.05 6.78 -4.26
N PHE A 148 10.34 6.69 -3.12
CA PHE A 148 8.89 6.76 -3.07
C PHE A 148 8.35 8.09 -3.62
N LEU A 149 8.95 9.22 -3.23
CA LEU A 149 8.56 10.53 -3.78
C LEU A 149 8.74 10.58 -5.31
N ILE A 150 9.85 10.05 -5.81
CA ILE A 150 10.11 9.99 -7.25
C ILE A 150 9.07 9.10 -7.95
N ILE A 151 8.81 7.90 -7.43
CA ILE A 151 7.84 6.94 -7.99
C ILE A 151 6.41 7.51 -7.97
N GLY A 152 6.06 8.33 -6.97
CA GLY A 152 4.75 8.95 -6.89
C GLY A 152 4.60 10.19 -7.76
N ILE A 153 5.59 11.09 -7.75
CA ILE A 153 5.52 12.39 -8.43
C ILE A 153 5.80 12.26 -9.93
N LEU A 154 6.76 11.43 -10.31
CA LEU A 154 7.22 11.33 -11.70
C LEU A 154 6.12 10.88 -12.67
N PRO A 155 5.33 9.82 -12.42
CA PRO A 155 4.20 9.46 -13.27
C PRO A 155 3.15 10.57 -13.35
N TYR A 156 2.86 11.23 -12.22
CA TYR A 156 1.91 12.33 -12.19
C TYR A 156 2.38 13.51 -13.07
N MET A 157 3.66 13.88 -12.98
CA MET A 157 4.24 14.91 -13.83
C MET A 157 4.23 14.51 -15.31
N LEU A 158 4.56 13.25 -15.63
CA LEU A 158 4.52 12.74 -17.01
C LEU A 158 3.10 12.81 -17.61
N VAL A 159 2.08 12.45 -16.84
CA VAL A 159 0.68 12.57 -17.25
C VAL A 159 0.29 14.02 -17.47
N MET A 160 0.67 14.93 -16.57
CA MET A 160 0.39 16.36 -16.70
C MET A 160 1.06 16.98 -17.95
N LEU A 161 2.33 16.63 -18.21
CA LEU A 161 3.10 17.15 -19.35
C LEU A 161 2.61 16.62 -20.71
N ASN A 162 2.01 15.42 -20.72
CA ASN A 162 1.53 14.78 -21.94
C ASN A 162 -0.01 14.72 -22.03
N LYS A 163 -0.72 15.55 -21.28
CA LYS A 163 -2.18 15.54 -21.21
C LYS A 163 -2.85 15.57 -22.58
N ASP A 164 -2.28 16.36 -23.52
CA ASP A 164 -2.80 16.55 -24.87
C ASP A 164 -2.48 15.36 -25.82
N ARG A 165 -1.59 14.46 -25.42
CA ARG A 165 -1.16 13.28 -26.20
C ARG A 165 -1.71 11.96 -25.65
N LEU A 166 -2.35 12.01 -24.49
CA LEU A 166 -2.93 10.80 -23.91
C LEU A 166 -4.23 10.45 -24.65
N PRO A 167 -4.42 9.19 -25.04
CA PRO A 167 -5.69 8.77 -25.63
C PRO A 167 -6.81 8.94 -24.61
N ASP A 168 -7.98 9.31 -25.07
CA ASP A 168 -9.19 9.38 -24.23
C ASP A 168 -9.42 8.05 -23.56
N ILE A 169 -9.31 8.02 -22.23
CA ILE A 169 -9.52 6.82 -21.44
C ILE A 169 -11.04 6.58 -21.39
N THR A 170 -11.52 5.73 -22.28
CA THR A 170 -12.91 5.33 -22.25
C THR A 170 -13.23 4.44 -21.03
N PRO A 171 -14.46 4.52 -20.49
CA PRO A 171 -14.85 3.68 -19.35
C PRO A 171 -14.61 2.19 -19.58
N GLN A 172 -14.71 1.72 -20.83
CA GLN A 172 -14.43 0.34 -21.22
C GLN A 172 -12.95 -0.02 -21.04
N THR A 173 -12.02 0.88 -21.40
CA THR A 173 -10.58 0.67 -21.20
C THR A 173 -10.23 0.53 -19.72
N VAL A 174 -10.85 1.35 -18.86
CA VAL A 174 -10.68 1.27 -17.41
C VAL A 174 -11.17 -0.08 -16.87
N LEU A 175 -12.30 -0.56 -17.35
CA LEU A 175 -12.86 -1.87 -16.96
C LEU A 175 -11.94 -3.03 -17.37
N HIS A 176 -11.40 -3.03 -18.58
CA HIS A 176 -10.44 -4.05 -19.02
C HIS A 176 -9.15 -4.03 -18.22
N ILE A 177 -8.61 -2.83 -17.90
CA ILE A 177 -7.43 -2.69 -17.05
C ILE A 177 -7.73 -3.22 -15.63
N LEU A 178 -8.88 -2.91 -15.08
CA LEU A 178 -9.29 -3.37 -13.76
C LEU A 178 -9.47 -4.91 -13.71
N GLN A 179 -10.00 -5.52 -14.75
CA GLN A 179 -10.14 -6.98 -14.85
C GLN A 179 -8.79 -7.69 -15.02
N ALA A 180 -7.85 -7.10 -15.76
CA ALA A 180 -6.51 -7.64 -15.94
C ALA A 180 -5.58 -7.36 -14.75
N SER A 181 -5.89 -6.35 -13.92
CA SER A 181 -5.03 -5.90 -12.82
C SER A 181 -4.65 -7.00 -11.82
N PRO A 182 -5.54 -7.91 -11.35
CA PRO A 182 -5.15 -8.91 -10.36
C PRO A 182 -4.11 -9.89 -10.90
N PHE A 183 -4.17 -10.24 -12.18
CA PHE A 183 -3.19 -11.12 -12.79
C PHE A 183 -1.83 -10.43 -12.95
N ILE A 184 -1.81 -9.21 -13.44
CA ILE A 184 -0.61 -8.39 -13.59
C ILE A 184 0.06 -8.15 -12.23
N LEU A 185 -0.74 -7.80 -11.21
CA LEU A 185 -0.26 -7.59 -9.85
C LEU A 185 0.31 -8.86 -9.23
N ALA A 186 -0.30 -10.03 -9.46
CA ALA A 186 0.19 -11.30 -8.95
C ALA A 186 1.57 -11.65 -9.54
N VAL A 187 1.74 -11.49 -10.86
CA VAL A 187 3.02 -11.71 -11.54
C VAL A 187 4.09 -10.71 -11.06
N ALA A 188 3.73 -9.43 -10.99
CA ALA A 188 4.64 -8.38 -10.51
C ALA A 188 5.05 -8.60 -9.04
N ALA A 189 4.11 -9.01 -8.17
CA ALA A 189 4.38 -9.36 -6.79
C ALA A 189 5.34 -10.55 -6.67
N GLY A 190 5.16 -11.58 -7.51
CA GLY A 190 6.08 -12.72 -7.58
C GLY A 190 7.52 -12.31 -7.93
N ILE A 191 7.68 -11.48 -8.95
CA ILE A 191 8.99 -10.95 -9.36
C ILE A 191 9.60 -10.10 -8.24
N SER A 192 8.85 -9.18 -7.67
CA SER A 192 9.28 -8.32 -6.57
C SER A 192 9.73 -9.13 -5.35
N LEU A 193 8.99 -10.19 -5.01
CA LEU A 193 9.30 -11.08 -3.91
C LEU A 193 10.63 -11.82 -4.16
N LEU A 194 10.87 -12.32 -5.37
CA LEU A 194 12.13 -12.97 -5.73
C LEU A 194 13.32 -12.01 -5.64
N VAL A 195 13.16 -10.79 -6.14
CA VAL A 195 14.18 -9.73 -6.04
C VAL A 195 14.47 -9.37 -4.58
N SER A 196 13.42 -9.16 -3.77
CA SER A 196 13.57 -8.86 -2.35
C SER A 196 14.27 -9.96 -1.56
N ILE A 197 13.98 -11.24 -1.84
CA ILE A 197 14.67 -12.38 -1.25
C ILE A 197 16.14 -12.39 -1.65
N GLY A 198 16.44 -12.09 -2.93
CA GLY A 198 17.82 -12.01 -3.43
C GLY A 198 18.62 -10.91 -2.73
N LEU A 199 18.03 -9.73 -2.57
CA LEU A 199 18.64 -8.59 -1.87
C LEU A 199 18.86 -8.86 -0.39
N TYR A 200 17.86 -9.44 0.28
CA TYR A 200 17.96 -9.76 1.71
C TYR A 200 18.98 -10.86 2.01
N LYS A 201 19.23 -11.78 1.07
CA LYS A 201 20.28 -12.79 1.21
C LYS A 201 21.70 -12.22 1.14
N LYS A 202 21.90 -11.15 0.36
CA LYS A 202 23.19 -10.47 0.20
C LYS A 202 23.51 -9.49 1.32
N LYS A 203 22.54 -9.21 2.19
CA LYS A 203 22.75 -8.31 3.32
C LYS A 203 23.53 -9.06 4.42
N ASP A 204 24.74 -8.59 4.71
CA ASP A 204 25.52 -9.02 5.86
C ASP A 204 24.86 -8.43 7.12
N LEU A 205 24.31 -9.32 7.96
CA LEU A 205 23.60 -9.01 9.20
C LEU A 205 24.38 -9.66 10.35
#